data_d8b8931c9e62ed0a4b180af4e02ab5b6
#
_entry.id   d8b8931c9e62ed0a4b180af4e02ab5b6
#
_cell.length_a   1.000
_cell.length_b   1.000
_cell.length_c   1.000
_cell.angle_alpha   90.00
_cell.angle_beta   90.00
_cell.angle_gamma   90.00
#
_symmetry.space_group_name_H-M   'P 1'
#
loop_
_entity.id
_entity.type
_entity.pdbx_description
1 polymer ?
#
loop_
_entity_poly.entity_id
_entity_poly.type
_entity_poly.pdbx_seq_one_letter_code
_entity_poly.pdbx_strand_id
1 'polypeptide(L)'
;LNERLSLQFHHGREMFSLQLKDFIKHMEQMMYELQHSDSSVKSLIAQHQDGQPRFEYAYHAYTKTKLKGSKSGDSYKIFSLTNQLVAILLSDGMGHSLKSNQESERIVTYMKQFMKYSIQPETAMHTLHYLYAFQNHDDMYATLDVGMIDLQEGKYYCWKAGCMSTYIVRKNEIFKLNSFSPPIGAMPQFYVEMGTHELKSNDMIFIVSDG
;
A
#
# COMPACT_ATOMS: atom_id res chain seq x y z
N LEU A 1 -23.47 10.33 -34.38
CA LEU A 1 -23.64 9.66 -33.08
C LEU A 1 -23.00 8.26 -33.08
N ASN A 2 -23.24 7.47 -34.12
CA ASN A 2 -22.72 6.10 -34.25
C ASN A 2 -21.18 6.01 -34.34
N GLU A 3 -20.52 6.95 -35.05
CA GLU A 3 -19.06 6.95 -35.14
C GLU A 3 -18.37 7.28 -33.80
N ARG A 4 -18.91 8.20 -33.02
CA ARG A 4 -18.39 8.52 -31.68
C ARG A 4 -18.55 7.36 -30.72
N LEU A 5 -19.69 6.68 -30.74
CA LEU A 5 -19.92 5.49 -29.95
C LEU A 5 -18.99 4.34 -30.35
N SER A 6 -18.80 4.11 -31.66
CA SER A 6 -17.88 3.11 -32.18
C SER A 6 -16.42 3.37 -31.75
N LEU A 7 -15.95 4.63 -31.81
CA LEU A 7 -14.63 5.01 -31.34
C LEU A 7 -14.44 4.83 -29.83
N GLN A 8 -15.46 5.17 -29.03
CA GLN A 8 -15.42 4.95 -27.59
C GLN A 8 -15.37 3.46 -27.24
N PHE A 9 -16.15 2.62 -27.93
CA PHE A 9 -16.11 1.17 -27.75
C PHE A 9 -14.75 0.55 -28.17
N HIS A 10 -14.16 1.03 -29.25
CA HIS A 10 -12.85 0.57 -29.70
C HIS A 10 -11.75 0.95 -28.69
N HIS A 11 -11.75 2.20 -28.25
CA HIS A 11 -10.80 2.68 -27.25
C HIS A 11 -10.96 1.95 -25.90
N GLY A 12 -12.18 1.72 -25.46
CA GLY A 12 -12.47 0.95 -24.24
C GLY A 12 -11.95 -0.51 -24.33
N ARG A 13 -12.11 -1.16 -25.47
CA ARG A 13 -11.59 -2.52 -25.69
C ARG A 13 -10.06 -2.58 -25.71
N GLU A 14 -9.41 -1.61 -26.33
CA GLU A 14 -7.93 -1.51 -26.35
C GLU A 14 -7.38 -1.30 -24.95
N MET A 15 -7.96 -0.35 -24.18
CA MET A 15 -7.59 -0.09 -22.80
C MET A 15 -7.79 -1.30 -21.91
N PHE A 16 -8.94 -1.97 -22.02
CA PHE A 16 -9.20 -3.19 -21.27
C PHE A 16 -8.21 -4.32 -21.62
N SER A 17 -7.89 -4.48 -22.91
CA SER A 17 -6.90 -5.47 -23.36
C SER A 17 -5.52 -5.19 -22.82
N LEU A 18 -5.12 -3.90 -22.74
CA LEU A 18 -3.84 -3.49 -22.17
C LEU A 18 -3.81 -3.79 -20.66
N GLN A 19 -4.82 -3.36 -19.92
CA GLN A 19 -4.94 -3.62 -18.50
C GLN A 19 -4.94 -5.12 -18.18
N LEU A 20 -5.62 -5.94 -18.98
CA LEU A 20 -5.63 -7.40 -18.81
C LEU A 20 -4.23 -8.01 -19.04
N LYS A 21 -3.50 -7.54 -20.04
CA LYS A 21 -2.12 -8.00 -20.28
C LYS A 21 -1.20 -7.64 -19.11
N ASP A 22 -1.31 -6.41 -18.59
CA ASP A 22 -0.51 -5.99 -17.46
C ASP A 22 -0.88 -6.77 -16.18
N PHE A 23 -2.16 -7.02 -15.96
CA PHE A 23 -2.62 -7.87 -14.86
C PHE A 23 -2.06 -9.31 -14.96
N ILE A 24 -2.12 -9.92 -16.14
CA ILE A 24 -1.56 -11.26 -16.37
C ILE A 24 -0.05 -11.26 -16.04
N LYS A 25 0.69 -10.26 -16.54
CA LYS A 25 2.13 -10.13 -16.27
C LYS A 25 2.42 -10.03 -14.75
N HIS A 26 1.61 -9.28 -14.01
CA HIS A 26 1.80 -9.16 -12.56
C HIS A 26 1.38 -10.43 -11.82
N MET A 27 0.37 -11.16 -12.29
CA MET A 27 0.04 -12.47 -11.75
C MET A 27 1.15 -13.49 -11.99
N GLU A 28 1.77 -13.49 -13.16
CA GLU A 28 2.95 -14.30 -13.47
C GLU A 28 4.12 -13.96 -12.56
N GLN A 29 4.39 -12.66 -12.35
CA GLN A 29 5.42 -12.19 -11.42
C GLN A 29 5.14 -12.67 -9.99
N MET A 30 3.91 -12.54 -9.50
CA MET A 30 3.51 -13.00 -8.18
C MET A 30 3.66 -14.51 -8.04
N MET A 31 3.28 -15.28 -9.06
CA MET A 31 3.48 -16.73 -9.09
C MET A 31 4.96 -17.09 -9.06
N TYR A 32 5.79 -16.37 -9.80
CA TYR A 32 7.24 -16.54 -9.78
C TYR A 32 7.81 -16.29 -8.38
N GLU A 33 7.42 -15.21 -7.72
CA GLU A 33 7.84 -14.88 -6.35
C GLU A 33 7.40 -15.93 -5.32
N LEU A 34 6.20 -16.51 -5.48
CA LEU A 34 5.73 -17.60 -4.62
C LEU A 34 6.55 -18.88 -4.80
N GLN A 35 7.01 -19.17 -6.02
CA GLN A 35 7.77 -20.38 -6.34
C GLN A 35 9.25 -20.25 -6.03
N HIS A 36 9.82 -19.05 -6.16
CA HIS A 36 11.25 -18.79 -5.99
C HIS A 36 11.49 -18.04 -4.67
N SER A 37 12.30 -18.63 -3.80
CA SER A 37 12.55 -18.11 -2.43
C SER A 37 13.30 -16.79 -2.34
N ASP A 38 13.70 -16.19 -3.47
CA ASP A 38 14.63 -15.05 -3.51
C ASP A 38 13.98 -13.67 -3.59
N SER A 39 12.75 -13.49 -3.12
CA SER A 39 12.18 -12.15 -3.03
C SER A 39 12.91 -11.32 -1.95
N SER A 40 13.10 -10.03 -2.17
CA SER A 40 13.80 -9.16 -1.21
C SER A 40 13.11 -9.13 0.15
N VAL A 41 11.78 -9.23 0.20
CA VAL A 41 11.02 -9.33 1.46
C VAL A 41 11.21 -10.71 2.09
N LYS A 42 11.24 -11.81 1.32
CA LYS A 42 11.56 -13.14 1.87
C LYS A 42 12.98 -13.20 2.40
N SER A 43 13.95 -12.61 1.69
CA SER A 43 15.34 -12.55 2.17
C SER A 43 15.44 -11.70 3.45
N LEU A 44 14.76 -10.57 3.53
CA LEU A 44 14.66 -9.78 4.76
C LEU A 44 14.02 -10.60 5.89
N ILE A 45 12.88 -11.26 5.63
CA ILE A 45 12.23 -12.12 6.63
C ILE A 45 13.15 -13.26 7.07
N ALA A 46 13.84 -13.93 6.15
CA ALA A 46 14.77 -15.01 6.45
C ALA A 46 16.00 -14.54 7.25
N GLN A 47 16.52 -13.35 6.94
CA GLN A 47 17.65 -12.77 7.68
C GLN A 47 17.29 -12.40 9.13
N HIS A 48 15.98 -12.18 9.42
CA HIS A 48 15.50 -11.66 10.69
C HIS A 48 14.69 -12.68 11.51
N GLN A 49 14.86 -14.00 11.25
CA GLN A 49 14.11 -15.04 11.98
C GLN A 49 14.63 -15.31 13.39
N ASP A 50 15.92 -15.14 13.66
CA ASP A 50 16.58 -15.69 14.86
C ASP A 50 17.29 -14.67 15.77
N GLY A 51 16.98 -13.37 15.65
CA GLY A 51 17.65 -12.33 16.45
C GLY A 51 16.73 -11.58 17.39
N GLN A 52 17.32 -11.03 18.47
CA GLN A 52 16.65 -9.99 19.26
C GLN A 52 16.72 -8.65 18.49
N PRO A 53 15.63 -7.87 18.43
CA PRO A 53 15.65 -6.57 17.76
C PRO A 53 16.62 -5.63 18.48
N ARG A 54 17.33 -4.82 17.71
CA ARG A 54 18.22 -3.76 18.22
C ARG A 54 17.43 -2.54 18.70
N PHE A 55 16.27 -2.31 18.10
CA PHE A 55 15.38 -1.22 18.43
C PHE A 55 14.03 -1.74 18.95
N GLU A 56 13.46 -1.01 19.88
CA GLU A 56 12.08 -1.17 20.34
C GLU A 56 11.21 -0.09 19.70
N TYR A 57 9.91 -0.33 19.58
CA TYR A 57 8.96 0.64 19.08
C TYR A 57 7.71 0.68 19.95
N ALA A 58 7.10 1.86 19.98
CA ALA A 58 5.75 2.05 20.50
C ALA A 58 4.94 2.78 19.45
N TYR A 59 3.63 2.57 19.40
CA TYR A 59 2.76 3.28 18.47
C TYR A 59 1.50 3.80 19.15
N HIS A 60 0.98 4.88 18.59
CA HIS A 60 -0.34 5.41 18.90
C HIS A 60 -1.11 5.56 17.60
N ALA A 61 -2.34 5.03 17.55
CA ALA A 61 -3.24 5.21 16.43
C ALA A 61 -4.43 6.04 16.89
N TYR A 62 -4.79 7.05 16.08
CA TYR A 62 -5.89 7.93 16.34
C TYR A 62 -6.73 8.10 15.08
N THR A 63 -8.04 7.88 15.19
CA THR A 63 -8.99 8.13 14.11
C THR A 63 -10.03 9.14 14.59
N LYS A 64 -10.35 10.11 13.73
CA LYS A 64 -11.41 11.10 13.98
C LYS A 64 -12.38 11.11 12.81
N THR A 65 -13.66 11.05 13.11
CA THR A 65 -14.72 11.23 12.10
C THR A 65 -15.22 12.65 12.08
N LYS A 66 -15.48 13.20 10.90
CA LYS A 66 -16.02 14.56 10.73
C LYS A 66 -17.46 14.69 11.25
N LEU A 67 -18.25 13.61 11.18
CA LEU A 67 -19.64 13.56 11.59
C LEU A 67 -19.83 12.61 12.78
N LYS A 68 -20.52 13.07 13.81
CA LYS A 68 -20.86 12.29 15.01
C LYS A 68 -21.69 11.06 14.60
N GLY A 69 -21.19 9.84 14.87
CA GLY A 69 -21.88 8.59 14.55
C GLY A 69 -21.54 7.99 13.16
N SER A 70 -20.70 8.65 12.34
CA SER A 70 -20.17 8.05 11.11
C SER A 70 -18.89 7.26 11.40
N LYS A 71 -18.63 6.22 10.60
CA LYS A 71 -17.30 5.55 10.58
C LYS A 71 -16.37 6.36 9.70
N SER A 72 -15.07 6.40 10.06
CA SER A 72 -14.03 6.92 9.18
C SER A 72 -13.94 6.09 7.92
N GLY A 73 -13.64 6.70 6.78
CA GLY A 73 -13.25 6.00 5.54
C GLY A 73 -11.89 5.31 5.65
N ASP A 74 -11.10 5.67 6.67
CA ASP A 74 -9.77 5.17 6.89
C ASP A 74 -9.78 3.79 7.52
N SER A 75 -8.80 2.98 7.13
CA SER A 75 -8.49 1.70 7.75
C SER A 75 -6.99 1.54 7.90
N TYR A 76 -6.55 0.99 9.02
CA TYR A 76 -5.13 0.73 9.26
C TYR A 76 -4.89 -0.64 9.88
N LYS A 77 -3.68 -1.15 9.69
CA LYS A 77 -3.20 -2.36 10.38
C LYS A 77 -1.73 -2.20 10.73
N ILE A 78 -1.37 -2.64 11.93
CA ILE A 78 0.02 -2.73 12.39
C ILE A 78 0.23 -4.17 12.84
N PHE A 79 1.26 -4.82 12.34
CA PHE A 79 1.54 -6.22 12.67
C PHE A 79 3.01 -6.57 12.45
N SER A 80 3.50 -7.53 13.22
CA SER A 80 4.84 -8.07 13.03
C SER A 80 4.84 -9.10 11.90
N LEU A 81 5.81 -9.01 11.01
CA LEU A 81 6.15 -10.04 10.03
C LEU A 81 7.11 -11.04 10.66
N THR A 82 8.07 -10.53 11.45
CA THR A 82 9.00 -11.29 12.28
C THR A 82 9.20 -10.56 13.61
N ASN A 83 10.08 -11.07 14.47
CA ASN A 83 10.47 -10.36 15.70
C ASN A 83 11.18 -9.02 15.44
N GLN A 84 11.71 -8.82 14.24
CA GLN A 84 12.52 -7.65 13.87
C GLN A 84 11.89 -6.79 12.77
N LEU A 85 10.83 -7.28 12.11
CA LEU A 85 10.14 -6.56 11.03
C LEU A 85 8.70 -6.26 11.41
N VAL A 86 8.35 -4.98 11.39
CA VAL A 86 7.00 -4.50 11.68
C VAL A 86 6.43 -3.82 10.44
N ALA A 87 5.25 -4.26 10.03
CA ALA A 87 4.52 -3.66 8.91
C ALA A 87 3.41 -2.73 9.43
N ILE A 88 3.24 -1.61 8.75
CA ILE A 88 2.23 -0.58 9.00
C ILE A 88 1.49 -0.35 7.69
N LEU A 89 0.17 -0.46 7.71
CA LEU A 89 -0.69 -0.20 6.57
C LEU A 89 -1.70 0.88 6.93
N LEU A 90 -1.88 1.86 6.06
CA LEU A 90 -2.94 2.86 6.15
C LEU A 90 -3.58 3.00 4.77
N SER A 91 -4.89 2.99 4.71
CA SER A 91 -5.68 3.21 3.50
C SER A 91 -6.84 4.14 3.82
N ASP A 92 -7.06 5.14 2.97
CA ASP A 92 -8.24 5.99 2.97
C ASP A 92 -9.09 5.66 1.74
N GLY A 93 -10.32 5.24 1.99
CA GLY A 93 -11.30 4.94 0.95
C GLY A 93 -11.94 6.24 0.45
N MET A 94 -11.74 6.58 -0.81
CA MET A 94 -12.29 7.79 -1.41
C MET A 94 -13.80 7.64 -1.64
N GLY A 95 -14.56 8.60 -1.12
CA GLY A 95 -16.02 8.64 -1.19
C GLY A 95 -16.67 8.81 0.19
N HIS A 96 -17.93 9.25 0.22
CA HIS A 96 -18.65 9.61 1.46
C HIS A 96 -19.63 8.52 1.94
N SER A 97 -19.39 7.26 1.66
CA SER A 97 -20.33 6.18 1.96
C SER A 97 -19.74 5.11 2.87
N LEU A 98 -20.62 4.29 3.46
CA LEU A 98 -20.23 3.05 4.16
C LEU A 98 -19.37 2.12 3.27
N LYS A 99 -19.45 2.27 1.95
CA LYS A 99 -18.63 1.52 0.99
C LYS A 99 -17.15 1.93 1.07
N SER A 100 -16.81 3.21 1.28
CA SER A 100 -15.40 3.66 1.34
C SER A 100 -14.63 3.01 2.50
N ASN A 101 -15.25 2.88 3.67
CA ASN A 101 -14.64 2.17 4.81
C ASN A 101 -14.47 0.67 4.52
N GLN A 102 -15.43 0.04 3.84
CA GLN A 102 -15.31 -1.38 3.47
C GLN A 102 -14.18 -1.61 2.49
N GLU A 103 -13.98 -0.69 1.54
CA GLU A 103 -12.92 -0.83 0.55
C GLU A 103 -11.52 -0.59 1.15
N SER A 104 -11.35 0.44 1.98
CA SER A 104 -10.09 0.64 2.70
C SER A 104 -9.74 -0.56 3.59
N GLU A 105 -10.73 -1.13 4.28
CA GLU A 105 -10.54 -2.34 5.13
C GLU A 105 -10.17 -3.57 4.28
N ARG A 106 -10.76 -3.74 3.10
CA ARG A 106 -10.41 -4.82 2.17
C ARG A 106 -8.97 -4.68 1.68
N ILE A 107 -8.58 -3.48 1.24
CA ILE A 107 -7.23 -3.21 0.74
C ILE A 107 -6.18 -3.52 1.80
N VAL A 108 -6.32 -3.00 3.03
CA VAL A 108 -5.35 -3.29 4.09
C VAL A 108 -5.38 -4.76 4.51
N THR A 109 -6.53 -5.44 4.38
CA THR A 109 -6.64 -6.87 4.68
C THR A 109 -5.91 -7.71 3.63
N TYR A 110 -6.13 -7.46 2.36
CA TYR A 110 -5.43 -8.18 1.28
C TYR A 110 -3.93 -7.88 1.30
N MET A 111 -3.54 -6.62 1.47
CA MET A 111 -2.12 -6.25 1.57
C MET A 111 -1.44 -6.97 2.73
N LYS A 112 -2.08 -7.05 3.90
CA LYS A 112 -1.58 -7.84 5.03
C LYS A 112 -1.38 -9.31 4.68
N GLN A 113 -2.33 -9.92 3.94
CA GLN A 113 -2.20 -11.32 3.53
C GLN A 113 -1.02 -11.49 2.57
N PHE A 114 -0.91 -10.66 1.55
CA PHE A 114 0.21 -10.69 0.62
C PHE A 114 1.57 -10.61 1.35
N MET A 115 1.71 -9.64 2.25
CA MET A 115 2.95 -9.49 3.03
C MET A 115 3.24 -10.71 3.92
N LYS A 116 2.22 -11.31 4.55
CA LYS A 116 2.37 -12.55 5.33
C LYS A 116 2.81 -13.74 4.49
N TYR A 117 2.41 -13.81 3.22
CA TYR A 117 2.88 -14.80 2.27
C TYR A 117 4.18 -14.40 1.57
N SER A 118 4.84 -13.36 2.06
CA SER A 118 6.13 -12.88 1.55
C SER A 118 6.09 -12.40 0.10
N ILE A 119 4.91 -11.96 -0.37
CA ILE A 119 4.78 -11.25 -1.64
C ILE A 119 5.39 -9.85 -1.47
N GLN A 120 6.17 -9.41 -2.44
CA GLN A 120 6.74 -8.06 -2.48
C GLN A 120 5.64 -7.01 -2.39
N PRO A 121 5.78 -5.95 -1.55
CA PRO A 121 4.77 -4.90 -1.45
C PRO A 121 4.44 -4.26 -2.80
N GLU A 122 5.43 -4.04 -3.64
CA GLU A 122 5.25 -3.50 -4.98
C GLU A 122 4.38 -4.40 -5.85
N THR A 123 4.68 -5.70 -5.94
CA THR A 123 3.90 -6.69 -6.67
C THR A 123 2.48 -6.79 -6.13
N ALA A 124 2.32 -6.79 -4.80
CA ALA A 124 1.02 -6.82 -4.15
C ALA A 124 0.18 -5.58 -4.47
N MET A 125 0.78 -4.39 -4.45
CA MET A 125 0.10 -3.14 -4.78
C MET A 125 -0.31 -3.07 -6.24
N HIS A 126 0.52 -3.53 -7.17
CA HIS A 126 0.14 -3.68 -8.58
C HIS A 126 -1.03 -4.65 -8.75
N THR A 127 -0.98 -5.80 -8.08
CA THR A 127 -2.07 -6.78 -8.13
C THR A 127 -3.38 -6.17 -7.62
N LEU A 128 -3.36 -5.49 -6.47
CA LEU A 128 -4.52 -4.79 -5.92
C LEU A 128 -5.03 -3.73 -6.89
N HIS A 129 -4.13 -2.92 -7.47
CA HIS A 129 -4.50 -1.89 -8.42
C HIS A 129 -5.32 -2.47 -9.60
N TYR A 130 -4.85 -3.53 -10.25
CA TYR A 130 -5.56 -4.12 -11.38
C TYR A 130 -6.86 -4.81 -10.96
N LEU A 131 -6.89 -5.49 -9.81
CA LEU A 131 -8.13 -6.05 -9.28
C LEU A 131 -9.20 -4.97 -9.08
N TYR A 132 -8.82 -3.82 -8.53
CA TYR A 132 -9.74 -2.70 -8.32
C TYR A 132 -10.12 -2.01 -9.63
N ALA A 133 -9.19 -1.80 -10.55
CA ALA A 133 -9.46 -1.23 -11.86
C ALA A 133 -10.45 -2.08 -12.68
N PHE A 134 -10.40 -3.43 -12.57
CA PHE A 134 -11.35 -4.32 -13.25
C PHE A 134 -12.72 -4.38 -12.58
N GLN A 135 -12.80 -4.20 -11.27
CA GLN A 135 -14.06 -4.22 -10.52
C GLN A 135 -14.82 -2.89 -10.56
N ASN A 136 -14.15 -1.82 -10.98
CA ASN A 136 -14.68 -0.48 -10.85
C ASN A 136 -15.71 -0.14 -11.92
N HIS A 137 -16.98 -0.34 -11.59
CA HIS A 137 -18.12 0.28 -12.27
C HIS A 137 -18.55 1.62 -11.62
N ASP A 138 -18.03 1.97 -10.44
CA ASP A 138 -18.52 3.05 -9.58
C ASP A 138 -17.41 4.08 -9.18
N ASP A 139 -16.34 4.23 -9.95
CA ASP A 139 -15.22 5.17 -9.67
C ASP A 139 -14.68 5.06 -8.23
N MET A 140 -14.61 3.83 -7.70
CA MET A 140 -14.11 3.59 -6.35
C MET A 140 -12.60 3.35 -6.38
N TYR A 141 -11.85 4.19 -5.72
CA TYR A 141 -10.41 4.06 -5.55
C TYR A 141 -10.03 4.41 -4.11
N ALA A 142 -8.88 3.93 -3.68
CA ALA A 142 -8.41 4.19 -2.35
C ALA A 142 -6.90 4.45 -2.32
N THR A 143 -6.47 5.19 -1.34
CA THR A 143 -5.04 5.36 -1.06
C THR A 143 -4.49 4.10 -0.39
N LEU A 144 -3.18 3.89 -0.50
CA LEU A 144 -2.51 2.86 0.28
C LEU A 144 -1.09 3.31 0.64
N ASP A 145 -0.84 3.41 1.94
CA ASP A 145 0.48 3.63 2.51
C ASP A 145 0.95 2.34 3.18
N VAL A 146 2.07 1.82 2.69
CA VAL A 146 2.70 0.61 3.22
C VAL A 146 4.04 1.02 3.82
N GLY A 147 4.16 0.91 5.13
CA GLY A 147 5.41 1.11 5.86
C GLY A 147 5.96 -0.22 6.39
N MET A 148 7.27 -0.37 6.41
CA MET A 148 7.94 -1.49 7.07
C MET A 148 9.13 -0.97 7.85
N ILE A 149 9.20 -1.31 9.14
CA ILE A 149 10.29 -0.96 10.03
C ILE A 149 11.14 -2.19 10.25
N ASP A 150 12.42 -2.07 9.91
CA ASP A 150 13.45 -3.03 10.28
C ASP A 150 14.07 -2.60 11.62
N LEU A 151 13.72 -3.33 12.67
CA LEU A 151 14.16 -3.05 14.03
C LEU A 151 15.61 -3.48 14.29
N GLN A 152 16.20 -4.31 13.41
CA GLN A 152 17.59 -4.71 13.51
C GLN A 152 18.51 -3.70 12.85
N GLU A 153 18.18 -3.31 11.61
CA GLU A 153 19.00 -2.38 10.84
C GLU A 153 18.68 -0.91 11.16
N GLY A 154 17.54 -0.62 11.76
CA GLY A 154 17.07 0.74 11.96
C GLY A 154 16.73 1.41 10.64
N LYS A 155 15.95 0.73 9.80
CA LYS A 155 15.52 1.25 8.49
C LYS A 155 14.00 1.29 8.39
N TYR A 156 13.50 2.30 7.74
CA TYR A 156 12.11 2.43 7.34
C TYR A 156 12.01 2.31 5.82
N TYR A 157 11.20 1.40 5.37
CA TYR A 157 10.83 1.24 3.96
C TYR A 157 9.39 1.66 3.77
N CYS A 158 9.08 2.32 2.66
CA CYS A 158 7.70 2.69 2.35
C CYS A 158 7.37 2.55 0.86
N TRP A 159 6.13 2.19 0.59
CA TRP A 159 5.50 2.17 -0.73
C TRP A 159 4.18 2.92 -0.60
N LYS A 160 3.95 3.88 -1.50
CA LYS A 160 2.86 4.85 -1.33
C LYS A 160 2.05 4.98 -2.61
N ALA A 161 0.73 4.85 -2.52
CA ALA A 161 -0.21 5.02 -3.63
C ALA A 161 -1.30 6.03 -3.27
N GLY A 162 -1.25 7.21 -3.87
CA GLY A 162 -2.23 8.28 -3.71
C GLY A 162 -2.37 8.87 -2.30
N CYS A 163 -1.47 8.52 -1.37
CA CYS A 163 -1.59 8.90 0.03
C CYS A 163 -0.77 10.15 0.38
N MET A 164 -1.05 10.71 1.54
CA MET A 164 -0.30 11.82 2.11
C MET A 164 1.16 11.45 2.37
N SER A 165 2.01 12.46 2.52
CA SER A 165 3.41 12.23 2.87
C SER A 165 3.55 11.63 4.26
N THR A 166 4.52 10.73 4.42
CA THR A 166 4.98 10.27 5.73
C THR A 166 6.06 11.22 6.24
N TYR A 167 6.04 11.55 7.51
CA TYR A 167 7.01 12.41 8.13
C TYR A 167 7.81 11.65 9.17
N ILE A 168 9.13 11.81 9.16
CA ILE A 168 10.02 11.29 10.19
C ILE A 168 10.60 12.49 10.92
N VAL A 169 10.35 12.56 12.22
CA VAL A 169 10.78 13.66 13.08
C VAL A 169 11.93 13.19 13.96
N ARG A 170 13.07 13.85 13.85
CA ARG A 170 14.29 13.60 14.61
C ARG A 170 14.73 14.89 15.30
N LYS A 171 14.51 15.00 16.59
CA LYS A 171 14.80 16.25 17.33
C LYS A 171 14.14 17.46 16.64
N ASN A 172 14.95 18.30 15.97
CA ASN A 172 14.51 19.50 15.28
C ASN A 172 14.49 19.36 13.74
N GLU A 173 14.72 18.17 13.22
CA GLU A 173 14.71 17.87 11.77
C GLU A 173 13.44 17.12 11.40
N ILE A 174 12.89 17.43 10.23
CA ILE A 174 11.72 16.74 9.67
C ILE A 174 12.09 16.24 8.28
N PHE A 175 12.03 14.93 8.10
CA PHE A 175 12.21 14.27 6.83
C PHE A 175 10.83 13.94 6.25
N LYS A 176 10.62 14.26 4.98
CA LYS A 176 9.35 14.08 4.29
C LYS A 176 9.49 13.05 3.19
N LEU A 177 8.69 11.99 3.26
CA LEU A 177 8.60 10.95 2.25
C LEU A 177 7.30 11.13 1.47
N ASN A 178 7.42 11.55 0.20
CA ASN A 178 6.27 11.87 -0.65
C ASN A 178 5.72 10.61 -1.35
N SER A 179 4.46 10.70 -1.76
CA SER A 179 3.84 9.79 -2.72
C SER A 179 3.75 10.50 -4.08
N PHE A 180 4.16 9.81 -5.13
CA PHE A 180 4.01 10.28 -6.52
C PHE A 180 3.15 9.33 -7.36
N SER A 181 2.75 8.22 -6.78
CA SER A 181 1.92 7.19 -7.42
C SER A 181 0.44 7.54 -7.33
N PRO A 182 -0.37 7.20 -8.33
CA PRO A 182 -1.82 7.37 -8.25
C PRO A 182 -2.44 6.45 -7.19
N PRO A 183 -3.67 6.75 -6.72
CA PRO A 183 -4.43 5.84 -5.86
C PRO A 183 -4.66 4.47 -6.53
N ILE A 184 -4.86 3.44 -5.70
CA ILE A 184 -5.21 2.09 -6.15
C ILE A 184 -6.53 2.12 -6.94
N GLY A 185 -6.53 1.61 -8.17
CA GLY A 185 -7.68 1.54 -9.06
C GLY A 185 -8.02 2.82 -9.83
N ALA A 186 -7.33 3.94 -9.58
CA ALA A 186 -7.72 5.25 -10.10
C ALA A 186 -7.33 5.50 -11.57
N MET A 187 -6.24 4.92 -12.05
CA MET A 187 -5.69 5.19 -13.39
C MET A 187 -5.32 3.90 -14.12
N PRO A 188 -5.34 3.90 -15.48
CA PRO A 188 -4.93 2.71 -16.24
C PRO A 188 -3.47 2.30 -16.02
N GLN A 189 -2.60 3.29 -15.80
CA GLN A 189 -1.19 3.06 -15.52
C GLN A 189 -0.93 3.25 -14.02
N PHE A 190 -0.27 2.28 -13.43
CA PHE A 190 0.11 2.29 -12.04
C PHE A 190 1.61 2.04 -11.90
N TYR A 191 2.22 2.81 -11.05
CA TYR A 191 3.61 2.64 -10.65
C TYR A 191 3.72 2.91 -9.17
N VAL A 192 4.62 2.24 -8.51
CA VAL A 192 4.96 2.46 -7.12
C VAL A 192 6.45 2.20 -6.94
N GLU A 193 7.10 3.04 -6.17
CA GLU A 193 8.53 2.92 -5.88
C GLU A 193 8.73 2.78 -4.38
N MET A 194 9.78 2.06 -4.02
CA MET A 194 10.20 1.91 -2.63
C MET A 194 11.00 3.13 -2.20
N GLY A 195 10.50 3.83 -1.17
CA GLY A 195 11.26 4.80 -0.42
C GLY A 195 12.00 4.16 0.75
N THR A 196 13.15 4.68 1.11
CA THR A 196 13.92 4.21 2.29
C THR A 196 14.40 5.38 3.14
N HIS A 197 14.49 5.16 4.45
CA HIS A 197 15.07 6.12 5.38
C HIS A 197 15.75 5.42 6.55
N GLU A 198 16.94 5.89 6.93
CA GLU A 198 17.64 5.39 8.11
C GLU A 198 17.03 5.97 9.39
N LEU A 199 16.66 5.10 10.31
CA LEU A 199 16.10 5.47 11.61
C LEU A 199 17.20 5.52 12.66
N LYS A 200 17.01 6.43 13.62
CA LYS A 200 17.81 6.54 14.84
C LYS A 200 16.91 6.44 16.06
N SER A 201 17.52 6.17 17.21
CA SER A 201 16.78 6.14 18.48
C SER A 201 16.04 7.46 18.73
N ASN A 202 14.79 7.34 19.15
CA ASN A 202 13.85 8.44 19.39
C ASN A 202 13.34 9.16 18.12
N ASP A 203 13.51 8.59 16.93
CA ASP A 203 12.78 9.06 15.76
C ASP A 203 11.27 8.76 15.91
N MET A 204 10.45 9.69 15.47
CA MET A 204 9.00 9.51 15.40
C MET A 204 8.55 9.48 13.95
N ILE A 205 7.79 8.45 13.58
CA ILE A 205 7.21 8.30 12.23
C ILE A 205 5.73 8.67 12.30
N PHE A 206 5.32 9.65 11.49
CA PHE A 206 3.93 10.06 11.35
C PHE A 206 3.40 9.64 9.99
N ILE A 207 2.43 8.74 9.99
CA ILE A 207 1.70 8.27 8.82
C ILE A 207 0.27 8.79 8.98
N VAL A 208 -0.21 9.56 8.01
CA VAL A 208 -1.46 10.31 8.13
C VAL A 208 -2.32 10.17 6.87
N SER A 209 -3.63 10.22 7.03
CA SER A 209 -4.59 10.43 5.96
C SER A 209 -4.92 11.93 5.84
N ASP A 210 -5.72 12.33 4.85
CA ASP A 210 -6.12 13.72 4.60
C ASP A 210 -7.30 14.19 5.47
N GLY A 211 -7.81 13.35 6.31
CA GLY A 211 -8.93 13.27 7.22
C GLY A 211 -9.62 14.42 7.85
#